data_a08c14cb486a1ca422af36cf388c1be0
#
_entry.id   a08c14cb486a1ca422af36cf388c1be0
#
_cell.length_a   1.000
_cell.length_b   1.000
_cell.length_c   1.000
_cell.angle_alpha   90.00
_cell.angle_beta   90.00
_cell.angle_gamma   90.00
#
_symmetry.space_group_name_H-M   'P 1'
#
loop_
_entity.id
_entity.type
_entity.pdbx_description
1 polymer ?
#
loop_
_entity_poly.entity_id
_entity_poly.type
_entity_poly.pdbx_seq_one_letter_code
_entity_poly.pdbx_strand_id
1 'polypeptide(L)'
;MRVKESLTKKSLGFLASLAVVLTASSKPALALETSTVLTPKVSDTDFALDSTNYGNSSDIKELESVIKDIEQKWNDHKLDAVMDYYADDYVNNDGLTKKAVKELTSDFWKTYPDARSSSKVKAIRVEGKFATVESRDKAVGSTAKEMPSIGSKGVLTSISEGQLYLRKIRGNWKIVGDRVDFEKVKVAFGIAQDLNTKFIAPELVKSGQEYTAKLSVALPNDFVAVGSIASEPLKYPQPKHQDIWRPVENKVLERIIHANKSNHNELLMATIGITDKSRTTLKGLTYLTRRMNVVPQQLEVEDTPHPSPDEDAAVEDIDDTGAESEEE
;
A
#
# COMPACT_ATOMS: atom_id res chain seq x y z
N MET A 1 17.41 -35.29 1.05
CA MET A 1 18.21 -34.19 0.46
C MET A 1 17.38 -32.90 0.61
N ARG A 2 17.72 -32.05 1.60
CA ARG A 2 16.96 -30.83 1.92
C ARG A 2 17.48 -29.71 1.01
N VAL A 3 16.74 -29.34 0.01
CA VAL A 3 16.97 -28.09 -0.69
C VAL A 3 16.28 -27.00 0.12
N LYS A 4 17.08 -26.24 0.89
CA LYS A 4 16.70 -24.97 1.46
C LYS A 4 16.66 -23.96 0.32
N GLU A 5 15.52 -23.75 -0.30
CA GLU A 5 15.30 -22.55 -1.06
C GLU A 5 14.81 -21.46 -0.11
N SER A 6 15.78 -20.64 0.28
CA SER A 6 15.56 -19.33 0.88
C SER A 6 15.01 -18.39 -0.20
N LEU A 7 13.72 -18.38 -0.41
CA LEU A 7 13.03 -17.30 -1.11
C LEU A 7 12.72 -16.22 -0.07
N THR A 8 13.74 -15.44 0.21
CA THR A 8 13.64 -14.26 1.08
C THR A 8 12.86 -13.16 0.37
N LYS A 9 11.74 -12.85 0.96
CA LYS A 9 11.06 -11.56 1.17
C LYS A 9 11.76 -10.35 0.54
N LYS A 10 10.98 -9.49 -0.05
CA LYS A 10 11.25 -8.05 0.00
C LYS A 10 10.22 -7.27 -0.79
N SER A 11 9.67 -6.26 -0.17
CA SER A 11 8.70 -5.32 -0.74
C SER A 11 9.35 -3.99 -1.03
N LEU A 12 8.69 -3.16 -1.80
CA LEU A 12 9.31 -2.00 -2.35
C LEU A 12 8.41 -0.81 -2.51
N GLY A 13 8.93 0.36 -2.25
CA GLY A 13 8.36 1.61 -2.69
C GLY A 13 9.03 2.13 -3.96
N PHE A 14 8.26 2.37 -4.98
CA PHE A 14 8.62 3.21 -6.09
C PHE A 14 7.71 4.41 -6.10
N LEU A 15 8.28 5.62 -5.96
CA LEU A 15 7.51 6.87 -5.89
C LEU A 15 6.23 6.69 -5.06
N ALA A 16 6.34 6.20 -3.82
CA ALA A 16 5.30 5.95 -2.86
C ALA A 16 4.63 4.57 -2.81
N SER A 17 4.93 3.57 -3.67
CA SER A 17 4.27 2.26 -3.49
C SER A 17 4.91 1.10 -4.19
N LEU A 18 5.19 0.05 -3.45
CA LEU A 18 5.12 -1.31 -3.99
C LEU A 18 5.02 -2.35 -2.87
N ALA A 19 3.99 -3.18 -2.94
CA ALA A 19 3.63 -4.13 -1.91
C ALA A 19 4.42 -5.43 -1.93
N VAL A 20 4.37 -6.07 -0.79
CA VAL A 20 4.96 -7.37 -0.46
C VAL A 20 4.34 -8.50 -1.27
N VAL A 21 5.14 -9.22 -2.05
CA VAL A 21 4.74 -10.52 -2.57
C VAL A 21 5.37 -11.62 -1.73
N LEU A 22 4.55 -12.36 -1.04
CA LEU A 22 4.93 -13.50 -0.22
C LEU A 22 5.19 -14.75 -1.04
N THR A 23 6.24 -15.45 -0.70
CA THR A 23 6.53 -16.78 -1.22
C THR A 23 5.83 -17.83 -0.36
N ALA A 24 4.82 -18.48 -0.90
CA ALA A 24 4.29 -19.71 -0.34
C ALA A 24 5.13 -20.88 -0.83
N SER A 25 5.74 -21.61 0.11
CA SER A 25 6.41 -22.88 -0.15
C SER A 25 5.45 -24.00 0.24
N SER A 26 4.86 -24.67 -0.73
CA SER A 26 4.32 -26.02 -0.55
C SER A 26 4.38 -26.79 -1.86
N LYS A 27 5.02 -27.96 -1.83
CA LYS A 27 4.96 -28.93 -2.92
C LYS A 27 3.56 -29.55 -3.00
N PRO A 28 3.03 -29.86 -4.19
CA PRO A 28 3.33 -31.15 -4.82
C PRO A 28 3.50 -31.07 -6.34
N ALA A 29 4.06 -32.14 -6.87
CA ALA A 29 4.32 -32.38 -8.27
C ALA A 29 3.07 -32.72 -9.08
N LEU A 30 3.02 -32.28 -10.32
CA LEU A 30 2.82 -33.07 -11.55
C LEU A 30 2.57 -32.16 -12.76
N ALA A 31 3.13 -32.56 -13.87
CA ALA A 31 3.27 -31.82 -15.11
C ALA A 31 1.99 -31.82 -15.99
N LEU A 32 1.79 -30.84 -16.85
CA LEU A 32 1.82 -30.89 -18.32
C LEU A 32 1.12 -29.70 -19.00
N GLU A 33 1.85 -29.16 -19.94
CA GLU A 33 1.59 -28.62 -21.26
C GLU A 33 1.01 -27.20 -21.48
N THR A 34 1.67 -26.59 -22.40
CA THR A 34 1.68 -25.28 -23.06
C THR A 34 0.33 -24.73 -23.50
N SER A 35 0.13 -23.41 -23.30
CA SER A 35 -0.76 -22.60 -24.11
C SER A 35 -0.31 -21.15 -24.17
N THR A 36 -0.54 -20.56 -25.29
CA THR A 36 -0.11 -19.32 -25.91
C THR A 36 -0.50 -18.06 -25.10
N VAL A 37 0.43 -17.14 -24.94
CA VAL A 37 0.28 -15.86 -24.26
C VAL A 37 -0.57 -14.89 -25.08
N LEU A 38 -1.71 -14.48 -24.53
CA LEU A 38 -2.47 -13.31 -24.96
C LEU A 38 -2.27 -12.19 -23.95
N THR A 39 -1.74 -11.06 -24.41
CA THR A 39 -1.61 -9.84 -23.60
C THR A 39 -2.97 -9.24 -23.27
N PRO A 40 -3.33 -8.97 -22.02
CA PRO A 40 -4.60 -8.34 -21.68
C PRO A 40 -4.58 -6.85 -22.05
N LYS A 41 -5.56 -6.44 -22.84
CA LYS A 41 -5.86 -5.05 -23.14
C LYS A 41 -6.58 -4.44 -21.94
N VAL A 42 -5.90 -3.59 -21.17
CA VAL A 42 -6.50 -2.82 -20.09
C VAL A 42 -7.26 -1.65 -20.70
N SER A 43 -8.57 -1.62 -20.50
CA SER A 43 -9.42 -0.51 -20.91
C SER A 43 -9.19 0.67 -19.93
N ASP A 44 -8.64 1.74 -20.44
CA ASP A 44 -8.49 3.03 -19.75
C ASP A 44 -9.85 3.74 -19.74
N THR A 45 -10.53 3.74 -18.60
CA THR A 45 -11.54 4.76 -18.32
C THR A 45 -10.81 5.95 -17.74
N ASP A 46 -10.53 6.92 -18.60
CA ASP A 46 -9.95 8.21 -18.21
C ASP A 46 -10.94 9.00 -17.35
N PHE A 47 -10.68 9.05 -16.05
CA PHE A 47 -11.17 10.16 -15.24
C PHE A 47 -10.18 11.32 -15.42
N ALA A 48 -10.58 12.33 -16.15
CA ALA A 48 -9.90 13.62 -16.19
C ALA A 48 -10.02 14.26 -14.79
N LEU A 49 -9.00 14.08 -13.97
CA LEU A 49 -8.81 14.88 -12.75
C LEU A 49 -8.04 16.13 -13.13
N ASP A 50 -8.66 17.27 -12.92
CA ASP A 50 -8.02 18.57 -13.06
C ASP A 50 -6.81 18.64 -12.13
N SER A 51 -5.61 18.73 -12.71
CA SER A 51 -4.35 18.81 -11.95
C SER A 51 -4.23 20.24 -11.39
N THR A 52 -4.45 20.39 -10.08
CA THR A 52 -4.30 21.70 -9.41
C THR A 52 -2.84 21.89 -8.99
N ASN A 53 -2.07 22.61 -9.82
CA ASN A 53 -0.71 22.98 -9.48
C ASN A 53 -0.68 24.32 -8.77
N TYR A 54 0.11 24.45 -7.70
CA TYR A 54 0.31 25.68 -6.94
C TYR A 54 1.81 25.95 -6.75
N GLY A 55 2.24 27.18 -7.01
CA GLY A 55 3.61 27.63 -6.83
C GLY A 55 4.22 28.26 -8.09
N ASN A 56 5.53 28.48 -8.07
CA ASN A 56 6.25 29.05 -9.20
C ASN A 56 6.25 28.08 -10.40
N SER A 57 5.83 28.57 -11.58
CA SER A 57 5.72 27.76 -12.79
C SER A 57 7.05 27.14 -13.26
N SER A 58 8.19 27.77 -12.96
CA SER A 58 9.52 27.23 -13.27
C SER A 58 9.84 26.00 -12.40
N ASP A 59 9.56 26.08 -11.09
CA ASP A 59 9.79 24.96 -10.16
C ASP A 59 8.84 23.80 -10.45
N ILE A 60 7.59 24.09 -10.84
CA ILE A 60 6.62 23.06 -11.25
C ILE A 60 7.14 22.28 -12.46
N LYS A 61 7.60 22.98 -13.52
CA LYS A 61 8.16 22.33 -14.72
C LYS A 61 9.44 21.53 -14.40
N GLU A 62 10.28 22.05 -13.52
CA GLU A 62 11.47 21.33 -13.04
C GLU A 62 11.07 20.03 -12.34
N LEU A 63 10.07 20.06 -11.45
CA LEU A 63 9.56 18.88 -10.75
C LEU A 63 8.92 17.87 -11.70
N GLU A 64 8.11 18.30 -12.65
CA GLU A 64 7.56 17.41 -13.70
C GLU A 64 8.69 16.69 -14.47
N SER A 65 9.75 17.42 -14.81
CA SER A 65 10.94 16.83 -15.45
C SER A 65 11.66 15.85 -14.54
N VAL A 66 11.82 16.18 -13.26
CA VAL A 66 12.43 15.29 -12.25
C VAL A 66 11.65 13.99 -12.10
N ILE A 67 10.32 14.06 -11.97
CA ILE A 67 9.47 12.86 -11.84
C ILE A 67 9.59 11.97 -13.09
N LYS A 68 9.54 12.57 -14.26
CA LYS A 68 9.70 11.84 -15.53
C LYS A 68 11.08 11.18 -15.67
N ASP A 69 12.14 11.87 -15.23
CA ASP A 69 13.50 11.31 -15.29
C ASP A 69 13.69 10.17 -14.29
N ILE A 70 13.12 10.28 -13.08
CA ILE A 70 13.08 9.18 -12.10
C ILE A 70 12.37 7.96 -12.70
N GLU A 71 11.17 8.14 -13.28
CA GLU A 71 10.41 7.07 -13.92
C GLU A 71 11.22 6.39 -15.03
N GLN A 72 11.87 7.17 -15.89
CA GLN A 72 12.72 6.61 -16.95
C GLN A 72 13.88 5.80 -16.37
N LYS A 73 14.63 6.33 -15.39
CA LYS A 73 15.74 5.61 -14.76
C LYS A 73 15.30 4.34 -14.04
N TRP A 74 14.13 4.39 -13.42
CA TRP A 74 13.53 3.21 -12.81
C TRP A 74 13.18 2.14 -13.85
N ASN A 75 12.56 2.53 -14.95
CA ASN A 75 12.23 1.64 -16.07
C ASN A 75 13.46 1.09 -16.78
N ASP A 76 14.58 1.80 -16.73
CA ASP A 76 15.89 1.36 -17.22
C ASP A 76 16.66 0.51 -16.19
N HIS A 77 16.08 0.27 -15.00
CA HIS A 77 16.70 -0.44 -13.87
C HIS A 77 18.03 0.16 -13.42
N LYS A 78 18.19 1.47 -13.50
CA LYS A 78 19.41 2.21 -13.09
C LYS A 78 19.33 2.56 -11.59
N LEU A 79 19.56 1.57 -10.73
CA LEU A 79 19.33 1.68 -9.27
C LEU A 79 20.03 2.89 -8.64
N ASP A 80 21.32 3.07 -8.87
CA ASP A 80 22.07 4.18 -8.26
C ASP A 80 21.57 5.53 -8.77
N ALA A 81 21.25 5.63 -10.06
CA ALA A 81 20.70 6.86 -10.65
C ALA A 81 19.31 7.22 -10.11
N VAL A 82 18.48 6.22 -9.76
CA VAL A 82 17.21 6.43 -9.04
C VAL A 82 17.50 6.89 -7.61
N MET A 83 18.42 6.24 -6.90
CA MET A 83 18.76 6.59 -5.52
C MET A 83 19.41 7.97 -5.38
N ASP A 84 19.99 8.52 -6.45
CA ASP A 84 20.54 9.88 -6.46
C ASP A 84 19.45 10.95 -6.27
N TYR A 85 18.19 10.64 -6.55
CA TYR A 85 17.07 11.55 -6.24
C TYR A 85 16.65 11.54 -4.78
N TYR A 86 17.04 10.53 -4.01
CA TYR A 86 16.72 10.45 -2.58
C TYR A 86 17.73 11.22 -1.74
N ALA A 87 17.27 12.03 -0.82
CA ALA A 87 18.13 12.68 0.17
C ALA A 87 18.75 11.64 1.11
N ASP A 88 19.88 11.96 1.72
CA ASP A 88 20.55 11.02 2.63
C ASP A 88 19.76 10.83 3.93
N ASP A 89 19.00 11.83 4.33
CA ASP A 89 18.09 11.83 5.48
C ASP A 89 16.65 11.38 5.14
N TYR A 90 16.46 10.75 3.98
CA TYR A 90 15.14 10.24 3.57
C TYR A 90 14.61 9.19 4.53
N VAL A 91 13.34 9.38 4.91
CA VAL A 91 12.51 8.40 5.64
C VAL A 91 11.06 8.55 5.19
N ASN A 92 10.41 7.44 4.83
CA ASN A 92 8.99 7.48 4.49
C ASN A 92 8.08 7.32 5.72
N ASN A 93 6.77 7.42 5.51
CA ASN A 93 5.80 7.31 6.61
C ASN A 93 5.70 5.91 7.25
N ASP A 94 6.27 4.88 6.65
CA ASP A 94 6.35 3.53 7.21
C ASP A 94 7.73 3.25 7.86
N GLY A 95 8.59 4.28 7.97
CA GLY A 95 9.90 4.20 8.59
C GLY A 95 11.01 3.62 7.70
N LEU A 96 10.78 3.50 6.38
CA LEU A 96 11.80 3.03 5.45
C LEU A 96 12.82 4.13 5.17
N THR A 97 14.10 3.79 5.34
CA THR A 97 15.23 4.66 4.98
C THR A 97 15.62 4.50 3.51
N LYS A 98 16.39 5.46 2.96
CA LYS A 98 16.98 5.38 1.62
C LYS A 98 17.68 4.03 1.37
N LYS A 99 18.42 3.51 2.35
CA LYS A 99 19.08 2.20 2.26
C LYS A 99 18.08 1.07 2.10
N ALA A 100 17.02 1.06 2.92
CA ALA A 100 15.97 0.04 2.83
C ALA A 100 15.26 0.09 1.47
N VAL A 101 14.93 1.29 0.97
CA VAL A 101 14.33 1.47 -0.35
C VAL A 101 15.24 0.95 -1.45
N LYS A 102 16.55 1.24 -1.41
CA LYS A 102 17.54 0.73 -2.38
C LYS A 102 17.55 -0.80 -2.42
N GLU A 103 17.64 -1.45 -1.26
CA GLU A 103 17.65 -2.92 -1.15
C GLU A 103 16.37 -3.52 -1.70
N LEU A 104 15.23 -2.95 -1.32
CA LEU A 104 13.92 -3.37 -1.78
C LEU A 104 13.76 -3.23 -3.29
N THR A 105 14.19 -2.10 -3.91
CA THR A 105 14.17 -1.90 -5.36
C THR A 105 15.00 -2.95 -6.08
N SER A 106 16.21 -3.18 -5.61
CA SER A 106 17.10 -4.20 -6.17
C SER A 106 16.46 -5.58 -6.20
N ASP A 107 15.82 -6.00 -5.10
CA ASP A 107 15.20 -7.33 -5.03
C ASP A 107 13.90 -7.43 -5.80
N PHE A 108 13.16 -6.33 -5.90
CA PHE A 108 12.00 -6.25 -6.77
C PHE A 108 12.37 -6.51 -8.24
N TRP A 109 13.38 -5.83 -8.77
CA TRP A 109 13.83 -6.05 -10.14
C TRP A 109 14.44 -7.45 -10.38
N LYS A 110 15.02 -8.08 -9.35
CA LYS A 110 15.42 -9.50 -9.43
C LYS A 110 14.21 -10.42 -9.55
N THR A 111 13.11 -10.06 -8.90
CA THR A 111 11.86 -10.83 -8.93
C THR A 111 11.07 -10.57 -10.21
N TYR A 112 11.05 -9.33 -10.68
CA TYR A 112 10.32 -8.86 -11.86
C TYR A 112 11.27 -8.12 -12.81
N PRO A 113 12.09 -8.84 -13.60
CA PRO A 113 13.18 -8.25 -14.39
C PRO A 113 12.69 -7.42 -15.60
N ASP A 114 11.44 -7.55 -15.97
CA ASP A 114 10.78 -6.80 -17.03
C ASP A 114 9.81 -5.72 -16.49
N ALA A 115 9.88 -5.43 -15.20
CA ALA A 115 8.96 -4.48 -14.57
C ALA A 115 9.05 -3.09 -15.21
N ARG A 116 7.87 -2.52 -15.46
CA ARG A 116 7.68 -1.16 -15.95
C ARG A 116 6.71 -0.42 -15.06
N SER A 117 6.99 0.85 -14.84
CA SER A 117 6.12 1.77 -14.09
C SER A 117 5.72 2.96 -14.95
N SER A 118 4.57 3.52 -14.65
CA SER A 118 4.10 4.79 -15.17
C SER A 118 3.44 5.60 -14.07
N SER A 119 3.77 6.88 -13.99
CA SER A 119 3.25 7.83 -13.01
C SER A 119 2.34 8.86 -13.68
N LYS A 120 1.14 9.05 -13.12
CA LYS A 120 0.26 10.17 -13.46
C LYS A 120 0.29 11.16 -12.31
N VAL A 121 0.96 12.28 -12.50
CA VAL A 121 0.95 13.39 -11.54
C VAL A 121 -0.45 13.98 -11.48
N LYS A 122 -1.01 14.12 -10.27
CA LYS A 122 -2.32 14.72 -9.98
C LYS A 122 -2.20 16.18 -9.58
N ALA A 123 -1.22 16.49 -8.72
CA ALA A 123 -0.99 17.84 -8.24
C ALA A 123 0.49 18.05 -7.86
N ILE A 124 0.99 19.27 -8.05
CA ILE A 124 2.28 19.73 -7.56
C ILE A 124 2.06 21.00 -6.74
N ARG A 125 2.53 21.02 -5.50
CA ARG A 125 2.52 22.19 -4.63
C ARG A 125 3.95 22.53 -4.26
N VAL A 126 4.35 23.78 -4.49
CA VAL A 126 5.70 24.29 -4.20
C VAL A 126 5.61 25.45 -3.21
N GLU A 127 6.31 25.33 -2.10
CA GLU A 127 6.42 26.34 -1.05
C GLU A 127 7.90 26.59 -0.73
N GLY A 128 8.46 27.62 -1.35
CA GLY A 128 9.89 27.96 -1.23
C GLY A 128 10.78 26.82 -1.71
N LYS A 129 11.54 26.21 -0.80
CA LYS A 129 12.43 25.09 -1.10
C LYS A 129 11.80 23.69 -0.88
N PHE A 130 10.51 23.64 -0.57
CA PHE A 130 9.78 22.40 -0.35
C PHE A 130 8.73 22.19 -1.42
N ALA A 131 8.46 20.95 -1.75
CA ALA A 131 7.40 20.58 -2.68
C ALA A 131 6.72 19.29 -2.26
N THR A 132 5.44 19.18 -2.63
CA THR A 132 4.66 17.95 -2.53
C THR A 132 4.16 17.61 -3.93
N VAL A 133 4.40 16.37 -4.35
CA VAL A 133 3.89 15.82 -5.61
C VAL A 133 2.93 14.70 -5.30
N GLU A 134 1.68 14.86 -5.67
CA GLU A 134 0.66 13.81 -5.58
C GLU A 134 0.60 13.07 -6.91
N SER A 135 0.64 11.76 -6.87
CA SER A 135 0.60 10.92 -8.06
C SER A 135 -0.28 9.67 -7.91
N ARG A 136 -0.63 9.12 -9.05
CA ARG A 136 -1.13 7.76 -9.18
C ARG A 136 -0.17 6.97 -10.06
N ASP A 137 0.33 5.89 -9.52
CA ASP A 137 1.34 5.06 -10.15
C ASP A 137 0.78 3.70 -10.52
N LYS A 138 1.20 3.18 -11.65
CA LYS A 138 0.92 1.81 -12.10
C LYS A 138 2.24 1.10 -12.34
N ALA A 139 2.32 -0.17 -11.95
CA ALA A 139 3.43 -1.03 -12.32
C ALA A 139 2.92 -2.36 -12.88
N VAL A 140 3.63 -2.88 -13.88
CA VAL A 140 3.39 -4.19 -14.49
C VAL A 140 4.70 -4.92 -14.66
N GLY A 141 4.66 -6.24 -14.67
CA GLY A 141 5.86 -7.06 -14.86
C GLY A 141 5.55 -8.55 -14.78
N SER A 142 6.54 -9.37 -15.06
CA SER A 142 6.45 -10.82 -14.95
C SER A 142 7.53 -11.36 -14.01
N THR A 143 7.20 -12.43 -13.26
CA THR A 143 8.20 -13.06 -12.39
C THR A 143 9.37 -13.61 -13.20
N ALA A 144 10.59 -13.50 -12.65
CA ALA A 144 11.80 -14.05 -13.27
C ALA A 144 11.70 -15.56 -13.53
N LYS A 145 11.03 -16.27 -12.60
CA LYS A 145 10.88 -17.73 -12.65
C LYS A 145 9.42 -18.12 -12.79
N GLU A 146 9.19 -19.22 -13.44
CA GLU A 146 7.91 -19.90 -13.48
C GLU A 146 7.61 -20.54 -12.11
N MET A 147 6.33 -20.66 -11.79
CA MET A 147 5.88 -21.43 -10.64
C MET A 147 5.88 -22.93 -11.02
N PRO A 148 6.69 -23.76 -10.38
CA PRO A 148 6.87 -25.16 -10.83
C PRO A 148 5.57 -25.97 -10.84
N SER A 149 4.64 -25.69 -9.92
CA SER A 149 3.36 -26.39 -9.82
C SER A 149 2.33 -26.01 -10.90
N ILE A 150 2.55 -24.91 -11.63
CA ILE A 150 1.64 -24.40 -12.65
C ILE A 150 2.33 -24.36 -14.03
N GLY A 151 3.67 -24.22 -14.07
CA GLY A 151 4.45 -24.12 -15.31
C GLY A 151 4.29 -22.76 -16.01
N SER A 152 3.98 -21.69 -15.26
CA SER A 152 3.85 -20.35 -15.83
C SER A 152 4.51 -19.29 -14.96
N LYS A 153 4.92 -18.17 -15.59
CA LYS A 153 5.33 -16.97 -14.87
C LYS A 153 4.11 -16.27 -14.27
N GLY A 154 4.33 -15.58 -13.17
CA GLY A 154 3.34 -14.72 -12.56
C GLY A 154 3.32 -13.36 -13.26
N VAL A 155 2.12 -12.83 -13.52
CA VAL A 155 1.91 -11.48 -14.04
C VAL A 155 1.58 -10.57 -12.88
N LEU A 156 2.44 -9.55 -12.68
CA LEU A 156 2.29 -8.49 -11.70
C LEU A 156 1.47 -7.34 -12.28
N THR A 157 0.52 -6.86 -11.51
CA THR A 157 -0.11 -5.55 -11.70
C THR A 157 -0.20 -4.84 -10.37
N SER A 158 0.20 -3.57 -10.32
CA SER A 158 0.12 -2.73 -9.13
C SER A 158 -0.48 -1.38 -9.47
N ILE A 159 -1.28 -0.85 -8.57
CA ILE A 159 -1.80 0.52 -8.61
C ILE A 159 -1.60 1.10 -7.21
N SER A 160 -1.09 2.33 -7.18
CA SER A 160 -0.91 3.05 -5.93
C SER A 160 -1.19 4.54 -6.09
N GLU A 161 -1.53 5.19 -4.99
CA GLU A 161 -1.69 6.63 -4.88
C GLU A 161 -0.99 7.11 -3.63
N GLY A 162 -0.37 8.29 -3.73
CA GLY A 162 0.36 8.84 -2.60
C GLY A 162 1.01 10.17 -2.92
N GLN A 163 1.87 10.59 -2.02
CA GLN A 163 2.56 11.86 -2.10
C GLN A 163 4.05 11.69 -1.92
N LEU A 164 4.83 12.37 -2.74
CA LEU A 164 6.27 12.57 -2.54
C LEU A 164 6.50 13.92 -1.89
N TYR A 165 7.36 13.95 -0.90
CA TYR A 165 7.85 15.17 -0.27
C TYR A 165 9.27 15.44 -0.76
N LEU A 166 9.46 16.59 -1.40
CA LEU A 166 10.75 16.97 -1.96
C LEU A 166 11.28 18.24 -1.30
N ARG A 167 12.61 18.36 -1.28
CA ARG A 167 13.33 19.52 -0.79
C ARG A 167 14.43 19.90 -1.77
N LYS A 168 14.57 21.20 -2.08
CA LYS A 168 15.63 21.72 -2.95
C LYS A 168 16.93 21.80 -2.15
N ILE A 169 17.89 20.91 -2.45
CA ILE A 169 19.21 20.79 -1.79
C ILE A 169 20.28 21.15 -2.81
N ARG A 170 21.05 22.19 -2.55
CA ARG A 170 22.10 22.69 -3.46
C ARG A 170 21.58 22.90 -4.89
N GLY A 171 20.37 23.45 -5.02
CA GLY A 171 19.73 23.71 -6.31
C GLY A 171 19.01 22.54 -6.96
N ASN A 172 19.10 21.33 -6.43
CA ASN A 172 18.45 20.13 -6.98
C ASN A 172 17.30 19.64 -6.09
N TRP A 173 16.20 19.23 -6.67
CA TRP A 173 15.10 18.58 -5.95
C TRP A 173 15.48 17.16 -5.52
N LYS A 174 15.33 16.88 -4.22
CA LYS A 174 15.59 15.57 -3.61
C LYS A 174 14.36 15.10 -2.85
N ILE A 175 14.01 13.82 -2.97
CA ILE A 175 12.94 13.19 -2.21
C ILE A 175 13.43 13.03 -0.77
N VAL A 176 12.72 13.61 0.19
CA VAL A 176 13.01 13.53 1.63
C VAL A 176 12.05 12.60 2.36
N GLY A 177 10.94 12.24 1.74
CA GLY A 177 9.97 11.30 2.28
C GLY A 177 8.88 11.02 1.27
N ASP A 178 8.04 10.05 1.58
CA ASP A 178 6.81 9.78 0.85
C ASP A 178 5.72 9.23 1.78
N ARG A 179 4.49 9.28 1.31
CA ARG A 179 3.32 8.69 1.96
C ARG A 179 2.49 7.95 0.93
N VAL A 180 2.14 6.71 1.26
CA VAL A 180 1.21 5.91 0.47
C VAL A 180 -0.18 6.01 1.09
N ASP A 181 -1.14 6.51 0.31
CA ASP A 181 -2.55 6.62 0.73
C ASP A 181 -3.36 5.39 0.30
N PHE A 182 -3.02 4.83 -0.84
CA PHE A 182 -3.70 3.68 -1.42
C PHE A 182 -2.71 2.78 -2.16
N GLU A 183 -2.88 1.46 -2.02
CA GLU A 183 -2.11 0.49 -2.78
C GLU A 183 -2.88 -0.82 -2.97
N LYS A 184 -2.83 -1.34 -4.18
CA LYS A 184 -3.30 -2.69 -4.54
C LYS A 184 -2.29 -3.36 -5.46
N VAL A 185 -1.94 -4.60 -5.13
CA VAL A 185 -1.08 -5.43 -5.98
C VAL A 185 -1.76 -6.76 -6.26
N LYS A 186 -1.66 -7.23 -7.48
CA LYS A 186 -2.06 -8.56 -7.93
C LYS A 186 -0.87 -9.23 -8.62
N VAL A 187 -0.59 -10.48 -8.24
CA VAL A 187 0.30 -11.37 -8.99
C VAL A 187 -0.46 -12.65 -9.28
N ALA A 188 -0.67 -12.97 -10.55
CA ALA A 188 -1.47 -14.10 -10.99
C ALA A 188 -0.66 -15.06 -11.86
N PHE A 189 -0.88 -16.37 -11.66
CA PHE A 189 -0.20 -17.46 -12.36
C PHE A 189 -1.22 -18.38 -13.04
N GLY A 190 -0.86 -18.92 -14.21
CA GLY A 190 -1.71 -19.83 -14.96
C GLY A 190 -3.06 -19.23 -15.32
N ILE A 191 -4.15 -20.00 -15.26
CA ILE A 191 -5.50 -19.54 -15.61
C ILE A 191 -5.99 -18.35 -14.77
N ALA A 192 -5.39 -18.12 -13.60
CA ALA A 192 -5.78 -17.01 -12.74
C ALA A 192 -5.41 -15.64 -13.32
N GLN A 193 -4.55 -15.58 -14.36
CA GLN A 193 -4.21 -14.34 -15.05
C GLN A 193 -5.44 -13.74 -15.76
N ASP A 194 -6.30 -14.59 -16.31
CA ASP A 194 -7.46 -14.19 -17.09
C ASP A 194 -8.74 -14.07 -16.25
N LEU A 195 -8.66 -14.42 -14.96
CA LEU A 195 -9.84 -14.39 -14.11
C LEU A 195 -10.02 -13.04 -13.43
N ASN A 196 -11.27 -12.55 -13.45
CA ASN A 196 -11.65 -11.38 -12.69
C ASN A 196 -11.70 -11.74 -11.20
N THR A 197 -10.72 -11.24 -10.46
CA THR A 197 -10.59 -11.43 -9.03
C THR A 197 -10.69 -10.07 -8.34
N LYS A 198 -11.56 -9.97 -7.31
CA LYS A 198 -11.72 -8.74 -6.53
C LYS A 198 -11.38 -9.01 -5.08
N PHE A 199 -10.56 -8.13 -4.50
CA PHE A 199 -10.27 -8.10 -3.07
C PHE A 199 -10.72 -6.75 -2.50
N ILE A 200 -11.80 -6.77 -1.73
CA ILE A 200 -12.50 -5.59 -1.23
C ILE A 200 -12.34 -5.53 0.29
N ALA A 201 -11.94 -4.38 0.78
CA ALA A 201 -11.93 -4.01 2.20
C ALA A 201 -11.98 -2.47 2.27
N PRO A 202 -12.27 -1.84 3.40
CA PRO A 202 -12.10 -0.39 3.57
C PRO A 202 -10.69 0.07 3.25
N GLU A 203 -10.48 1.33 2.93
CA GLU A 203 -9.14 1.91 2.72
C GLU A 203 -8.57 2.52 4.00
N LEU A 204 -9.47 2.82 4.93
CA LEU A 204 -9.16 3.40 6.23
C LEU A 204 -10.06 2.78 7.28
N VAL A 205 -9.52 2.50 8.45
CA VAL A 205 -10.22 1.95 9.62
C VAL A 205 -9.69 2.59 10.90
N LYS A 206 -10.57 2.74 11.89
CA LYS A 206 -10.13 3.18 13.23
C LYS A 206 -9.41 2.04 13.95
N SER A 207 -8.41 2.38 14.74
CA SER A 207 -7.67 1.46 15.61
C SER A 207 -8.63 0.62 16.46
N GLY A 208 -8.44 -0.70 16.46
CA GLY A 208 -9.28 -1.65 17.20
C GLY A 208 -10.68 -1.91 16.60
N GLN A 209 -11.07 -1.24 15.52
CA GLN A 209 -12.36 -1.43 14.86
C GLN A 209 -12.37 -2.73 14.05
N GLU A 210 -13.52 -3.40 14.03
CA GLU A 210 -13.79 -4.53 13.14
C GLU A 210 -14.13 -4.04 11.73
N TYR A 211 -13.67 -4.81 10.73
CA TYR A 211 -14.04 -4.61 9.34
C TYR A 211 -14.08 -5.93 8.59
N THR A 212 -14.78 -5.95 7.46
CA THR A 212 -14.89 -7.15 6.61
C THR A 212 -13.97 -7.03 5.39
N ALA A 213 -13.12 -8.02 5.18
CA ALA A 213 -12.40 -8.23 3.93
C ALA A 213 -13.09 -9.31 3.10
N LYS A 214 -13.34 -9.03 1.82
CA LYS A 214 -14.07 -9.89 0.90
C LYS A 214 -13.24 -10.19 -0.34
N LEU A 215 -13.05 -11.46 -0.61
CA LEU A 215 -12.36 -11.98 -1.78
C LEU A 215 -13.37 -12.67 -2.69
N SER A 216 -13.40 -12.30 -3.96
CA SER A 216 -14.27 -12.93 -4.95
C SER A 216 -13.51 -13.25 -6.23
N VAL A 217 -13.91 -14.34 -6.90
CA VAL A 217 -13.34 -14.77 -8.17
C VAL A 217 -14.43 -15.23 -9.14
N ALA A 218 -14.35 -14.72 -10.38
CA ALA A 218 -15.22 -15.20 -11.46
C ALA A 218 -14.70 -16.55 -11.98
N LEU A 219 -15.09 -17.64 -11.30
CA LEU A 219 -14.57 -18.98 -11.58
C LEU A 219 -15.46 -19.70 -12.59
N PRO A 220 -14.89 -20.27 -13.68
CA PRO A 220 -15.62 -21.17 -14.58
C PRO A 220 -16.09 -22.45 -13.85
N ASN A 221 -17.14 -23.09 -14.38
CA ASN A 221 -17.80 -24.22 -13.71
C ASN A 221 -16.92 -25.49 -13.55
N ASP A 222 -15.84 -25.60 -14.33
CA ASP A 222 -14.94 -26.76 -14.30
C ASP A 222 -13.85 -26.68 -13.25
N PHE A 223 -13.80 -25.57 -12.50
CA PHE A 223 -12.78 -25.31 -11.50
C PHE A 223 -13.40 -25.10 -10.12
N VAL A 224 -12.58 -25.35 -9.09
CA VAL A 224 -12.85 -25.04 -7.71
C VAL A 224 -11.73 -24.16 -7.16
N ALA A 225 -12.05 -23.34 -6.18
CA ALA A 225 -11.06 -22.46 -5.56
C ALA A 225 -11.00 -22.65 -4.05
N VAL A 226 -9.81 -22.49 -3.52
CA VAL A 226 -9.54 -22.30 -2.10
C VAL A 226 -8.87 -20.94 -1.93
N GLY A 227 -9.14 -20.28 -0.81
CA GLY A 227 -8.59 -18.96 -0.56
C GLY A 227 -8.14 -18.78 0.88
N SER A 228 -7.30 -17.80 1.08
CA SER A 228 -6.87 -17.30 2.38
C SER A 228 -6.98 -15.79 2.40
N ILE A 229 -7.38 -15.23 3.53
CA ILE A 229 -7.35 -13.77 3.79
C ILE A 229 -6.63 -13.57 5.11
N ALA A 230 -5.71 -12.61 5.14
CA ALA A 230 -4.96 -12.26 6.33
C ALA A 230 -4.68 -10.75 6.42
N SER A 231 -4.34 -10.29 7.61
CA SER A 231 -3.83 -8.94 7.87
C SER A 231 -2.58 -9.06 8.73
N GLU A 232 -1.55 -8.30 8.36
CA GLU A 232 -0.30 -8.20 9.11
C GLU A 232 0.09 -6.72 9.24
N PRO A 233 0.74 -6.31 10.34
CA PRO A 233 1.28 -4.97 10.43
C PRO A 233 2.22 -4.66 9.26
N LEU A 234 2.06 -3.48 8.66
CA LEU A 234 2.95 -3.00 7.61
C LEU A 234 4.26 -2.52 8.24
N LYS A 235 5.28 -3.37 8.18
CA LYS A 235 6.62 -3.10 8.70
C LYS A 235 7.70 -3.82 7.91
N TYR A 236 8.92 -3.32 7.99
CA TYR A 236 10.06 -3.91 7.31
C TYR A 236 11.06 -4.49 8.31
N PRO A 237 11.56 -5.72 8.08
CA PRO A 237 11.09 -6.69 7.08
C PRO A 237 9.67 -7.19 7.41
N GLN A 238 8.86 -7.41 6.37
CA GLN A 238 7.50 -7.90 6.55
C GLN A 238 7.50 -9.27 7.26
N PRO A 239 6.67 -9.51 8.28
CA PRO A 239 6.57 -10.80 8.95
C PRO A 239 6.25 -11.94 7.99
N LYS A 240 6.68 -13.16 8.34
CA LYS A 240 6.21 -14.35 7.63
C LYS A 240 4.73 -14.55 7.91
N HIS A 241 3.97 -14.70 6.85
CA HIS A 241 2.57 -15.06 6.92
C HIS A 241 2.38 -16.54 6.61
N GLN A 242 1.41 -17.17 7.26
CA GLN A 242 0.95 -18.52 6.95
C GLN A 242 -0.49 -18.45 6.46
N ASP A 243 -0.72 -18.92 5.22
CA ASP A 243 -2.06 -19.00 4.66
C ASP A 243 -2.93 -20.01 5.41
N ILE A 244 -4.14 -19.60 5.77
CA ILE A 244 -5.19 -20.47 6.30
C ILE A 244 -6.21 -20.67 5.19
N TRP A 245 -6.08 -21.79 4.49
CA TRP A 245 -6.88 -22.12 3.33
C TRP A 245 -8.30 -22.53 3.69
N ARG A 246 -9.28 -21.94 2.99
CA ARG A 246 -10.72 -22.26 3.10
C ARG A 246 -11.33 -22.40 1.71
N PRO A 247 -12.37 -23.21 1.53
CA PRO A 247 -13.13 -23.24 0.29
C PRO A 247 -13.67 -21.85 -0.04
N VAL A 248 -13.63 -21.47 -1.32
CA VAL A 248 -14.29 -20.26 -1.83
C VAL A 248 -15.69 -20.68 -2.28
N GLU A 249 -16.66 -20.60 -1.36
CA GLU A 249 -18.04 -21.00 -1.61
C GLU A 249 -18.77 -19.88 -2.36
N ASN A 250 -19.66 -20.25 -3.28
CA ASN A 250 -20.39 -19.28 -4.09
C ASN A 250 -19.52 -18.18 -4.72
N LYS A 251 -18.25 -18.51 -5.06
CA LYS A 251 -17.25 -17.62 -5.63
C LYS A 251 -16.80 -16.48 -4.69
N VAL A 252 -17.06 -16.60 -3.40
CA VAL A 252 -16.76 -15.58 -2.39
C VAL A 252 -16.14 -16.21 -1.14
N LEU A 253 -15.16 -15.52 -0.55
CA LEU A 253 -14.63 -15.76 0.79
C LEU A 253 -14.64 -14.44 1.55
N GLU A 254 -15.19 -14.45 2.76
CA GLU A 254 -15.22 -13.26 3.63
C GLU A 254 -14.50 -13.57 4.95
N ARG A 255 -13.88 -12.54 5.50
CA ARG A 255 -13.26 -12.59 6.82
C ARG A 255 -13.50 -11.29 7.57
N ILE A 256 -13.94 -11.40 8.83
CA ILE A 256 -13.96 -10.28 9.77
C ILE A 256 -12.54 -10.17 10.37
N ILE A 257 -12.01 -8.97 10.39
CA ILE A 257 -10.67 -8.64 10.86
C ILE A 257 -10.79 -7.49 11.86
N HIS A 258 -10.00 -7.53 12.92
CA HIS A 258 -9.88 -6.43 13.86
C HIS A 258 -8.62 -5.64 13.52
N ALA A 259 -8.75 -4.35 13.29
CA ALA A 259 -7.60 -3.47 13.11
C ALA A 259 -6.74 -3.46 14.38
N ASN A 260 -5.42 -3.36 14.22
CA ASN A 260 -4.52 -3.31 15.36
C ASN A 260 -4.79 -2.07 16.23
N LYS A 261 -4.45 -2.19 17.53
CA LYS A 261 -4.62 -1.11 18.52
C LYS A 261 -3.41 -0.17 18.61
N SER A 262 -2.37 -0.39 17.83
CA SER A 262 -1.10 0.35 17.86
C SER A 262 -1.00 1.44 16.78
N ASN A 263 -2.08 1.72 16.05
CA ASN A 263 -2.15 2.72 14.98
C ASN A 263 -1.13 2.51 13.85
N HIS A 264 -0.69 1.26 13.62
CA HIS A 264 0.18 0.93 12.50
C HIS A 264 -0.67 0.54 11.30
N ASN A 265 -0.29 1.04 10.13
CA ASN A 265 -0.89 0.57 8.89
C ASN A 265 -0.73 -0.94 8.74
N GLU A 266 -1.68 -1.56 8.05
CA GLU A 266 -1.71 -3.00 7.84
C GLU A 266 -1.60 -3.35 6.36
N LEU A 267 -0.99 -4.48 6.09
CA LEU A 267 -1.01 -5.13 4.80
C LEU A 267 -2.07 -6.23 4.82
N LEU A 268 -3.14 -6.01 4.09
CA LEU A 268 -4.12 -7.06 3.82
C LEU A 268 -3.61 -7.94 2.69
N MET A 269 -3.67 -9.25 2.89
CA MET A 269 -3.21 -10.25 1.95
C MET A 269 -4.34 -11.23 1.66
N ALA A 270 -4.50 -11.58 0.39
CA ALA A 270 -5.39 -12.65 -0.01
C ALA A 270 -4.69 -13.55 -1.04
N THR A 271 -4.87 -14.84 -0.89
CA THR A 271 -4.35 -15.84 -1.81
C THR A 271 -5.51 -16.68 -2.33
N ILE A 272 -5.55 -16.99 -3.63
CA ILE A 272 -6.52 -17.89 -4.24
C ILE A 272 -5.76 -18.97 -5.00
N GLY A 273 -5.94 -20.21 -4.62
CA GLY A 273 -5.54 -21.39 -5.39
C GLY A 273 -6.73 -21.94 -6.18
N ILE A 274 -6.54 -22.18 -7.48
CA ILE A 274 -7.57 -22.68 -8.38
C ILE A 274 -7.14 -24.05 -8.88
N THR A 275 -8.01 -25.06 -8.69
CA THR A 275 -7.76 -26.43 -9.11
C THR A 275 -8.88 -26.93 -10.03
N ASP A 276 -8.66 -28.07 -10.69
CA ASP A 276 -9.73 -28.83 -11.31
C ASP A 276 -10.74 -29.35 -10.25
N LYS A 277 -11.89 -29.86 -10.70
CA LYS A 277 -12.92 -30.42 -9.80
C LYS A 277 -12.42 -31.59 -8.96
N SER A 278 -11.45 -32.36 -9.44
CA SER A 278 -10.82 -33.46 -8.70
C SER A 278 -9.88 -32.97 -7.60
N ARG A 279 -9.54 -31.67 -7.58
CA ARG A 279 -8.61 -31.03 -6.63
C ARG A 279 -7.20 -31.63 -6.66
N THR A 280 -6.81 -32.23 -7.77
CA THR A 280 -5.52 -32.89 -7.92
C THR A 280 -4.45 -32.02 -8.53
N THR A 281 -4.86 -31.04 -9.34
CA THR A 281 -3.93 -30.21 -10.11
C THR A 281 -4.20 -28.73 -9.89
N LEU A 282 -3.17 -28.00 -9.44
CA LEU A 282 -3.22 -26.55 -9.35
C LEU A 282 -3.13 -25.94 -10.76
N LYS A 283 -4.15 -25.23 -11.19
CA LYS A 283 -4.29 -24.62 -12.52
C LYS A 283 -4.02 -23.13 -12.52
N GLY A 284 -4.20 -22.48 -11.37
CA GLY A 284 -3.95 -21.07 -11.21
C GLY A 284 -3.72 -20.69 -9.76
N LEU A 285 -2.98 -19.63 -9.56
CA LEU A 285 -2.73 -19.04 -8.24
C LEU A 285 -2.75 -17.52 -8.37
N THR A 286 -3.40 -16.83 -7.44
CA THR A 286 -3.37 -15.38 -7.35
C THR A 286 -2.97 -14.96 -5.95
N TYR A 287 -2.01 -14.05 -5.87
CA TYR A 287 -1.71 -13.25 -4.68
C TYR A 287 -2.26 -11.86 -4.86
N LEU A 288 -2.96 -11.37 -3.85
CA LEU A 288 -3.50 -10.02 -3.80
C LEU A 288 -3.05 -9.38 -2.52
N THR A 289 -2.56 -8.16 -2.60
CA THR A 289 -2.31 -7.36 -1.41
C THR A 289 -2.96 -5.99 -1.56
N ARG A 290 -3.30 -5.40 -0.43
CA ARG A 290 -3.72 -4.00 -0.37
C ARG A 290 -3.31 -3.38 0.96
N ARG A 291 -3.04 -2.09 0.91
CA ARG A 291 -2.80 -1.29 2.10
C ARG A 291 -4.10 -1.01 2.82
N MET A 292 -4.06 -1.06 4.15
CA MET A 292 -5.09 -0.60 5.06
C MET A 292 -4.49 0.49 5.95
N ASN A 293 -5.03 1.68 5.89
CA ASN A 293 -4.61 2.78 6.76
C ASN A 293 -5.38 2.67 8.09
N VAL A 294 -4.64 2.59 9.19
CA VAL A 294 -5.20 2.54 10.54
C VAL A 294 -5.01 3.90 11.19
N VAL A 295 -6.10 4.54 11.56
CA VAL A 295 -6.09 5.86 12.22
C VAL A 295 -6.43 5.72 13.69
N PRO A 296 -5.92 6.61 14.56
CA PRO A 296 -6.29 6.61 15.97
C PRO A 296 -7.81 6.66 16.16
N GLN A 297 -8.30 5.95 17.15
CA GLN A 297 -9.66 6.16 17.63
C GLN A 297 -9.69 7.54 18.28
N GLN A 298 -10.56 8.44 17.79
CA GLN A 298 -10.81 9.69 18.49
C GLN A 298 -11.40 9.31 19.85
N LEU A 299 -10.72 9.66 20.93
CA LEU A 299 -11.34 9.66 22.24
C LEU A 299 -12.49 10.68 22.12
N GLU A 300 -13.71 10.23 22.33
CA GLU A 300 -14.79 11.16 22.64
C GLU A 300 -14.32 11.86 23.92
N VAL A 301 -13.96 13.15 23.80
CA VAL A 301 -13.83 14.00 24.96
C VAL A 301 -15.26 14.06 25.49
N GLU A 302 -15.55 13.36 26.60
CA GLU A 302 -16.77 13.61 27.35
C GLU A 302 -16.83 15.12 27.50
N ASP A 303 -17.89 15.73 26.93
CA ASP A 303 -18.21 17.11 27.20
C ASP A 303 -18.32 17.23 28.72
N THR A 304 -17.23 17.66 29.36
CA THR A 304 -17.32 18.15 30.74
C THR A 304 -18.32 19.28 30.66
N PRO A 305 -19.46 19.17 31.35
CA PRO A 305 -20.45 20.23 31.32
C PRO A 305 -19.73 21.52 31.68
N HIS A 306 -19.69 22.48 30.78
CA HIS A 306 -19.27 23.83 31.11
C HIS A 306 -20.14 24.28 32.27
N PRO A 307 -19.54 24.74 33.36
CA PRO A 307 -20.32 25.37 34.43
C PRO A 307 -21.15 26.48 33.77
N SER A 308 -22.46 26.43 33.99
CA SER A 308 -23.37 27.45 33.48
C SER A 308 -22.93 28.81 33.96
N PRO A 309 -22.97 29.88 33.12
CA PRO A 309 -22.54 31.22 33.53
C PRO A 309 -23.34 31.87 34.69
N ASP A 310 -24.35 31.18 35.18
CA ASP A 310 -25.30 31.72 36.18
C ASP A 310 -24.98 31.37 37.64
N GLU A 311 -23.88 30.67 37.98
CA GLU A 311 -23.53 30.35 39.36
C GLU A 311 -22.53 31.32 40.02
N ASP A 312 -22.02 32.34 39.32
CA ASP A 312 -21.09 33.35 39.89
C ASP A 312 -21.76 34.68 40.26
N ALA A 313 -23.09 34.75 40.38
CA ALA A 313 -23.81 35.96 40.74
C ALA A 313 -24.40 35.91 42.20
N ALA A 314 -23.59 35.47 43.16
CA ALA A 314 -23.89 35.69 44.59
C ALA A 314 -22.68 36.38 45.22
N VAL A 315 -22.47 37.65 44.89
CA VAL A 315 -21.63 38.52 45.71
C VAL A 315 -22.48 39.02 46.85
N GLU A 316 -22.22 38.51 48.03
CA GLU A 316 -22.79 39.03 49.28
C GLU A 316 -22.41 40.52 49.43
N ASP A 317 -23.42 41.37 49.53
CA ASP A 317 -23.29 42.74 50.01
C ASP A 317 -22.78 42.71 51.45
N ILE A 318 -21.52 43.05 51.64
CA ILE A 318 -21.00 43.37 52.98
C ILE A 318 -21.33 44.85 53.25
N ASP A 319 -22.31 45.00 54.11
CA ASP A 319 -22.79 46.24 54.69
C ASP A 319 -21.65 46.98 55.42
N ASP A 320 -21.35 48.17 54.97
CA ASP A 320 -20.43 49.13 55.55
C ASP A 320 -21.22 49.95 56.60
N THR A 321 -21.22 49.48 57.85
CA THR A 321 -21.64 50.34 58.99
C THR A 321 -20.42 50.73 59.78
N GLY A 322 -20.16 52.03 59.71
CA GLY A 322 -19.15 52.75 60.48
C GLY A 322 -19.30 52.69 61.95
N ALA A 323 -18.18 52.85 62.60
CA ALA A 323 -18.14 53.43 64.00
C ALA A 323 -16.81 54.17 64.16
N GLU A 324 -17.00 55.43 64.38
CA GLU A 324 -16.02 56.41 64.95
C GLU A 324 -15.61 56.07 66.40
N SER A 325 -14.53 56.71 66.74
CA SER A 325 -14.12 57.20 68.14
C SER A 325 -12.92 56.49 68.73
N GLU A 326 -11.95 57.26 68.90
CA GLU A 326 -11.39 58.07 70.00
C GLU A 326 -10.18 57.42 70.70
N GLU A 327 -9.13 58.22 70.67
CA GLU A 327 -8.18 58.60 71.74
C GLU A 327 -7.50 57.52 72.60
N GLU A 328 -6.22 57.43 72.63
CA GLU A 328 -5.15 58.08 73.41
C GLU A 328 -3.76 57.70 72.85
#